data_4dab8ebbff403eb8a301ef86ab43524c
#
_entry.id   4dab8ebbff403eb8a301ef86ab43524c
#
_cell.length_a   1.000
_cell.length_b   1.000
_cell.length_c   1.000
_cell.angle_alpha   90.00
_cell.angle_beta   90.00
_cell.angle_gamma   90.00
#
_symmetry.space_group_name_H-M   'P 1'
#
loop_
_entity.id
_entity.type
_entity.pdbx_description
1 polymer ?
#
loop_
_entity_poly.entity_id
_entity_poly.type
_entity_poly.pdbx_seq_one_letter_code
_entity_poly.pdbx_strand_id
1 'polypeptide(L)'
;MSQPPIQDRPDTFILDRPEQLRVLGATATHDVFIGLLNIREGGVADIARAIGRSPHSLYHHIEKLVDVGLVLPAGERRSGARTEQLYRPVAHLLQTDPDNDDPDYLAAIAENARADFRRAGKAATFALEHGLAKRQPGEANIASLQFTVPLNDKQRQRLLSRLNAVVDEFTSELEEEEGAPLHLVTLGLSPLKSS
;
A
#
# COMPACT_ATOMS: atom_id res chain seq x y z
N MET A 1 11.79 14.72 20.97
CA MET A 1 10.57 15.57 20.85
C MET A 1 9.48 14.65 20.35
N SER A 2 8.54 14.30 21.22
CA SER A 2 7.42 13.40 20.89
C SER A 2 6.54 14.00 19.81
N GLN A 3 6.30 13.26 18.72
CA GLN A 3 5.32 13.66 17.70
C GLN A 3 3.91 13.69 18.33
N PRO A 4 3.05 14.65 17.95
CA PRO A 4 1.68 14.65 18.43
C PRO A 4 0.96 13.38 17.96
N PRO A 5 0.04 12.83 18.75
CA PRO A 5 -0.72 11.66 18.37
C PRO A 5 -1.53 11.94 17.10
N ILE A 6 -1.49 11.00 16.17
CA ILE A 6 -2.20 11.03 14.88
C ILE A 6 -3.68 10.75 15.19
N GLN A 7 -4.42 11.78 15.57
CA GLN A 7 -5.77 11.62 16.11
C GLN A 7 -6.91 11.78 15.08
N ASP A 8 -6.66 11.92 13.76
CA ASP A 8 -7.74 12.27 12.83
C ASP A 8 -7.64 11.61 11.44
N ARG A 9 -7.13 10.36 11.36
CA ARG A 9 -7.23 9.61 10.09
C ARG A 9 -8.35 8.58 10.20
N PRO A 10 -9.24 8.49 9.21
CA PRO A 10 -10.08 7.31 9.10
C PRO A 10 -9.16 6.09 8.93
N ASP A 11 -9.43 5.00 9.68
CA ASP A 11 -8.65 3.76 9.59
C ASP A 11 -8.68 3.19 8.17
N THR A 12 -9.78 3.41 7.46
CA THR A 12 -10.02 2.92 6.09
C THR A 12 -10.60 4.01 5.21
N PHE A 13 -10.11 4.10 3.97
CA PHE A 13 -10.66 4.97 2.92
C PHE A 13 -11.21 4.11 1.78
N ILE A 14 -12.43 4.42 1.33
CA ILE A 14 -13.06 3.72 0.21
C ILE A 14 -12.64 4.38 -1.10
N LEU A 15 -12.02 3.59 -1.95
CA LEU A 15 -11.71 3.96 -3.34
C LEU A 15 -13.00 3.82 -4.15
N ASP A 16 -13.66 4.92 -4.45
CA ASP A 16 -14.95 4.96 -5.14
C ASP A 16 -14.86 5.40 -6.61
N ARG A 17 -13.65 5.78 -7.07
CA ARG A 17 -13.40 6.27 -8.43
C ARG A 17 -12.32 5.47 -9.15
N PRO A 18 -12.49 5.14 -10.45
CA PRO A 18 -11.51 4.38 -11.23
C PRO A 18 -10.15 5.08 -11.34
N GLU A 19 -10.11 6.43 -11.32
CA GLU A 19 -8.85 7.19 -11.37
C GLU A 19 -7.95 6.92 -10.18
N GLN A 20 -8.52 6.74 -8.98
CA GLN A 20 -7.77 6.41 -7.75
C GLN A 20 -7.03 5.07 -7.92
N LEU A 21 -7.74 4.06 -8.43
CA LEU A 21 -7.18 2.73 -8.69
C LEU A 21 -6.08 2.79 -9.76
N ARG A 22 -6.30 3.54 -10.86
CA ARG A 22 -5.31 3.69 -11.93
C ARG A 22 -4.06 4.42 -11.47
N VAL A 23 -4.21 5.45 -10.63
CA VAL A 23 -3.08 6.18 -10.04
C VAL A 23 -2.26 5.24 -9.15
N LEU A 24 -2.89 4.41 -8.33
CA LEU A 24 -2.22 3.39 -7.51
C LEU A 24 -1.63 2.25 -8.36
N GLY A 25 -2.21 1.93 -9.49
CA GLY A 25 -1.68 0.93 -10.43
C GLY A 25 -0.33 1.31 -11.04
N ALA A 26 -0.01 2.60 -11.13
CA ALA A 26 1.25 3.10 -11.67
C ALA A 26 2.39 2.94 -10.65
N THR A 27 3.39 2.10 -10.97
CA THR A 27 4.46 1.69 -10.04
C THR A 27 5.13 2.87 -9.32
N ALA A 28 5.56 3.90 -10.06
CA ALA A 28 6.27 5.02 -9.45
C ALA A 28 5.38 5.85 -8.50
N THR A 29 4.11 6.00 -8.81
CA THR A 29 3.14 6.71 -7.96
C THR A 29 2.78 5.88 -6.73
N HIS A 30 2.64 4.56 -6.90
CA HIS A 30 2.46 3.63 -5.79
C HIS A 30 3.65 3.66 -4.81
N ASP A 31 4.89 3.63 -5.32
CA ASP A 31 6.09 3.71 -4.46
C ASP A 31 6.08 4.98 -3.60
N VAL A 32 5.66 6.13 -4.18
CA VAL A 32 5.53 7.39 -3.45
C VAL A 32 4.46 7.30 -2.37
N PHE A 33 3.31 6.70 -2.68
CA PHE A 33 2.23 6.51 -1.72
C PHE A 33 2.65 5.60 -0.56
N ILE A 34 3.28 4.46 -0.84
CA ILE A 34 3.81 3.55 0.20
C ILE A 34 4.90 4.23 1.02
N GLY A 35 5.81 4.98 0.37
CA GLY A 35 6.82 5.75 1.09
C GLY A 35 6.21 6.73 2.10
N LEU A 36 5.11 7.39 1.70
CA LEU A 36 4.39 8.30 2.58
C LEU A 36 3.61 7.56 3.68
N LEU A 37 3.03 6.40 3.39
CA LEU A 37 2.42 5.54 4.41
C LEU A 37 3.44 5.17 5.49
N ASN A 38 4.66 4.79 5.11
CA ASN A 38 5.71 4.36 6.03
C ASN A 38 6.21 5.50 6.94
N ILE A 39 6.32 6.73 6.41
CA ILE A 39 6.76 7.89 7.22
C ILE A 39 5.59 8.64 7.84
N ARG A 40 4.34 8.25 7.52
CA ARG A 40 3.06 8.82 7.98
C ARG A 40 2.81 10.26 7.54
N GLU A 41 3.80 11.15 7.67
CA GLU A 41 3.76 12.54 7.27
C GLU A 41 5.16 13.02 6.93
N GLY A 42 5.29 13.82 5.87
CA GLY A 42 6.59 14.39 5.50
C GLY A 42 6.54 15.26 4.27
N GLY A 43 7.61 15.99 4.04
CA GLY A 43 7.85 16.73 2.82
C GLY A 43 8.38 15.84 1.69
N VAL A 44 8.49 16.42 0.49
CA VAL A 44 8.97 15.70 -0.69
C VAL A 44 10.36 15.09 -0.46
N ALA A 45 11.23 15.79 0.28
CA ALA A 45 12.57 15.30 0.59
C ALA A 45 12.56 14.08 1.53
N ASP A 46 11.61 14.02 2.48
CA ASP A 46 11.47 12.89 3.40
C ASP A 46 10.97 11.65 2.66
N ILE A 47 9.94 11.82 1.82
CA ILE A 47 9.41 10.75 0.97
C ILE A 47 10.51 10.22 0.04
N ALA A 48 11.25 11.11 -0.60
CA ALA A 48 12.35 10.76 -1.50
C ALA A 48 13.42 9.91 -0.81
N ARG A 49 13.79 10.28 0.43
CA ARG A 49 14.73 9.53 1.26
C ARG A 49 14.17 8.14 1.62
N ALA A 50 12.90 8.06 1.99
CA ALA A 50 12.26 6.81 2.37
C ALA A 50 12.23 5.78 1.24
N ILE A 51 12.09 6.24 -0.03
CA ILE A 51 12.01 5.33 -1.20
C ILE A 51 13.29 5.30 -2.04
N GLY A 52 14.37 5.96 -1.60
CA GLY A 52 15.66 5.96 -2.30
C GLY A 52 15.63 6.64 -3.68
N ARG A 53 14.82 7.70 -3.85
CA ARG A 53 14.68 8.44 -5.11
C ARG A 53 15.07 9.91 -4.99
N SER A 54 15.25 10.58 -6.15
CA SER A 54 15.46 12.03 -6.20
C SER A 54 14.15 12.78 -5.88
N PRO A 55 14.17 13.82 -5.00
CA PRO A 55 13.00 14.65 -4.72
C PRO A 55 12.34 15.25 -5.96
N HIS A 56 13.17 15.68 -6.94
CA HIS A 56 12.66 16.30 -8.17
C HIS A 56 11.73 15.37 -8.97
N SER A 57 11.98 14.07 -8.95
CA SER A 57 11.17 13.09 -9.66
C SER A 57 9.81 12.81 -9.01
N LEU A 58 9.56 13.28 -7.76
CA LEU A 58 8.38 12.92 -7.00
C LEU A 58 7.21 13.90 -7.12
N TYR A 59 7.48 15.17 -7.44
CA TYR A 59 6.43 16.20 -7.46
C TYR A 59 5.21 15.81 -8.27
N HIS A 60 5.41 15.38 -9.52
CA HIS A 60 4.33 14.95 -10.39
C HIS A 60 3.52 13.74 -9.85
N HIS A 61 4.18 12.83 -9.13
CA HIS A 61 3.50 11.69 -8.51
C HIS A 61 2.69 12.10 -7.28
N ILE A 62 3.22 13.04 -6.48
CA ILE A 62 2.51 13.61 -5.33
C ILE A 62 1.29 14.40 -5.81
N GLU A 63 1.43 15.25 -6.83
CA GLU A 63 0.31 15.99 -7.43
C GLU A 63 -0.80 15.04 -7.87
N LYS A 64 -0.49 13.96 -8.60
CA LYS A 64 -1.49 12.96 -9.00
C LYS A 64 -2.22 12.33 -7.82
N LEU A 65 -1.50 12.03 -6.74
CA LEU A 65 -2.10 11.46 -5.52
C LEU A 65 -2.99 12.48 -4.80
N VAL A 66 -2.60 13.75 -4.80
CA VAL A 66 -3.41 14.85 -4.24
C VAL A 66 -4.67 15.08 -5.08
N ASP A 67 -4.55 15.12 -6.40
CA ASP A 67 -5.67 15.34 -7.33
C ASP A 67 -6.79 14.30 -7.19
N VAL A 68 -6.41 13.06 -6.87
CA VAL A 68 -7.40 11.98 -6.63
C VAL A 68 -7.77 11.81 -5.16
N GLY A 69 -7.24 12.64 -4.26
CA GLY A 69 -7.58 12.66 -2.84
C GLY A 69 -6.97 11.53 -2.02
N LEU A 70 -5.93 10.85 -2.50
CA LEU A 70 -5.21 9.79 -1.78
C LEU A 70 -4.13 10.34 -0.87
N VAL A 71 -3.65 11.54 -1.15
CA VAL A 71 -2.68 12.29 -0.33
C VAL A 71 -3.27 13.66 -0.03
N LEU A 72 -3.11 14.09 1.21
CA LEU A 72 -3.62 15.37 1.70
C LEU A 72 -2.45 16.27 2.11
N PRO A 73 -2.54 17.59 1.84
CA PRO A 73 -1.66 18.57 2.47
C PRO A 73 -1.79 18.48 3.99
N ALA A 74 -0.67 18.49 4.71
CA ALA A 74 -0.59 18.35 6.17
C ALA A 74 0.06 19.56 6.85
N GLY A 75 0.02 20.71 6.20
CA GLY A 75 0.65 21.94 6.70
C GLY A 75 2.03 22.19 6.11
N GLU A 76 2.80 23.03 6.75
CA GLU A 76 4.09 23.48 6.27
C GLU A 76 5.17 23.34 7.35
N ARG A 77 6.37 23.03 6.94
CA ARG A 77 7.54 22.97 7.80
C ARG A 77 8.59 23.98 7.33
N ARG A 78 9.12 24.77 8.25
CA ARG A 78 10.24 25.68 7.95
C ARG A 78 11.54 24.87 7.90
N SER A 79 12.22 24.90 6.76
CA SER A 79 13.51 24.24 6.55
C SER A 79 14.54 25.32 6.16
N GLY A 80 15.25 25.86 7.15
CA GLY A 80 16.14 27.01 6.96
C GLY A 80 15.39 28.26 6.50
N ALA A 81 15.75 28.79 5.32
CA ALA A 81 15.11 29.96 4.70
C ALA A 81 13.90 29.59 3.80
N ARG A 82 13.56 28.32 3.66
CA ARG A 82 12.48 27.86 2.79
C ARG A 82 11.36 27.26 3.61
N THR A 83 10.13 27.37 3.10
CA THR A 83 8.95 26.67 3.59
C THR A 83 8.73 25.46 2.71
N GLU A 84 8.54 24.30 3.32
CA GLU A 84 8.29 23.03 2.66
C GLU A 84 6.86 22.57 2.98
N GLN A 85 6.09 22.22 1.97
CA GLN A 85 4.77 21.61 2.13
C GLN A 85 4.92 20.18 2.65
N LEU A 86 4.16 19.86 3.70
CA LEU A 86 4.03 18.50 4.21
C LEU A 86 2.79 17.82 3.63
N TYR A 87 2.90 16.51 3.52
CA TYR A 87 1.87 15.63 2.98
C TYR A 87 1.63 14.46 3.91
N ARG A 88 0.40 13.96 3.91
CA ARG A 88 0.02 12.73 4.62
C ARG A 88 -0.90 11.87 3.75
N PRO A 89 -0.92 10.54 3.91
CA PRO A 89 -1.91 9.70 3.23
C PRO A 89 -3.30 9.97 3.81
N VAL A 90 -4.34 9.73 3.00
CA VAL A 90 -5.74 9.91 3.41
C VAL A 90 -6.15 8.95 4.52
N ALA A 91 -5.66 7.71 4.49
CA ALA A 91 -5.89 6.66 5.47
C ALA A 91 -4.74 5.64 5.47
N HIS A 92 -4.74 4.72 6.44
CA HIS A 92 -3.79 3.61 6.48
C HIS A 92 -4.17 2.49 5.54
N LEU A 93 -5.46 2.19 5.43
CA LEU A 93 -5.99 1.13 4.59
C LEU A 93 -6.88 1.71 3.50
N LEU A 94 -6.71 1.20 2.29
CA LEU A 94 -7.54 1.52 1.14
C LEU A 94 -8.37 0.29 0.78
N GLN A 95 -9.67 0.47 0.57
CA GLN A 95 -10.58 -0.60 0.16
C GLN A 95 -11.37 -0.15 -1.07
N THR A 96 -11.68 -1.08 -1.94
CA THR A 96 -12.58 -0.83 -3.07
C THR A 96 -14.03 -0.75 -2.57
N ASP A 97 -14.84 0.06 -3.26
CA ASP A 97 -16.29 0.13 -3.02
C ASP A 97 -16.96 -1.18 -3.47
N PRO A 98 -17.55 -1.96 -2.54
CA PRO A 98 -18.18 -3.22 -2.88
C PRO A 98 -19.51 -3.05 -3.66
N ASP A 99 -20.10 -1.87 -3.63
CA ASP A 99 -21.40 -1.57 -4.22
C ASP A 99 -21.25 -0.89 -5.61
N ASN A 100 -20.03 -0.62 -6.04
CA ASN A 100 -19.78 0.00 -7.34
C ASN A 100 -19.56 -1.05 -8.44
N ASP A 101 -20.60 -1.29 -9.23
CA ASP A 101 -20.60 -2.22 -10.36
C ASP A 101 -20.33 -1.55 -11.72
N ASP A 102 -19.88 -0.30 -11.74
CA ASP A 102 -19.52 0.40 -12.98
C ASP A 102 -18.43 -0.36 -13.75
N PRO A 103 -18.63 -0.66 -15.05
CA PRO A 103 -17.66 -1.45 -15.83
C PRO A 103 -16.25 -0.86 -15.87
N ASP A 104 -16.12 0.47 -15.91
CA ASP A 104 -14.82 1.16 -15.92
C ASP A 104 -14.13 1.04 -14.55
N TYR A 105 -14.92 1.12 -13.48
CA TYR A 105 -14.43 0.89 -12.12
C TYR A 105 -13.95 -0.56 -11.91
N LEU A 106 -14.73 -1.55 -12.36
CA LEU A 106 -14.34 -2.97 -12.28
C LEU A 106 -13.08 -3.26 -13.12
N ALA A 107 -12.96 -2.63 -14.29
CA ALA A 107 -11.74 -2.73 -15.10
C ALA A 107 -10.53 -2.14 -14.37
N ALA A 108 -10.68 -0.99 -13.70
CA ALA A 108 -9.62 -0.37 -12.91
C ALA A 108 -9.20 -1.22 -11.71
N ILE A 109 -10.14 -1.89 -11.02
CA ILE A 109 -9.81 -2.89 -9.98
C ILE A 109 -8.94 -4.01 -10.55
N ALA A 110 -9.33 -4.57 -11.70
CA ALA A 110 -8.58 -5.65 -12.33
C ALA A 110 -7.17 -5.22 -12.78
N GLU A 111 -7.01 -4.00 -13.28
CA GLU A 111 -5.72 -3.40 -13.63
C GLU A 111 -4.83 -3.20 -12.40
N ASN A 112 -5.39 -2.64 -11.33
CA ASN A 112 -4.67 -2.45 -10.06
C ASN A 112 -4.23 -3.78 -9.45
N ALA A 113 -5.11 -4.78 -9.39
CA ALA A 113 -4.77 -6.11 -8.90
C ALA A 113 -3.60 -6.75 -9.69
N ARG A 114 -3.62 -6.64 -11.03
CA ARG A 114 -2.49 -7.10 -11.87
C ARG A 114 -1.19 -6.36 -11.53
N ALA A 115 -1.28 -5.07 -11.24
CA ALA A 115 -0.11 -4.27 -10.86
C ALA A 115 0.45 -4.71 -9.51
N ASP A 116 -0.40 -5.01 -8.51
CA ASP A 116 -0.02 -5.48 -7.18
C ASP A 116 0.74 -6.81 -7.27
N PHE A 117 0.18 -7.80 -7.97
CA PHE A 117 0.85 -9.10 -8.13
C PHE A 117 2.16 -9.00 -8.94
N ARG A 118 2.24 -8.10 -9.92
CA ARG A 118 3.50 -7.85 -10.62
C ARG A 118 4.55 -7.22 -9.68
N ARG A 119 4.16 -6.29 -8.81
CA ARG A 119 5.07 -5.70 -7.80
C ARG A 119 5.57 -6.76 -6.82
N ALA A 120 4.67 -7.59 -6.31
CA ALA A 120 5.03 -8.70 -5.42
C ALA A 120 6.03 -9.67 -6.07
N GLY A 121 5.78 -10.06 -7.32
CA GLY A 121 6.70 -10.90 -8.08
C GLY A 121 8.08 -10.28 -8.26
N LYS A 122 8.14 -8.99 -8.63
CA LYS A 122 9.43 -8.26 -8.76
C LYS A 122 10.16 -8.16 -7.43
N ALA A 123 9.47 -7.87 -6.32
CA ALA A 123 10.07 -7.79 -5.00
C ALA A 123 10.66 -9.15 -4.56
N ALA A 124 9.93 -10.24 -4.78
CA ALA A 124 10.40 -11.58 -4.48
C ALA A 124 11.63 -11.97 -5.31
N THR A 125 11.60 -11.70 -6.63
CA THR A 125 12.75 -11.94 -7.53
C THR A 125 13.97 -11.14 -7.07
N PHE A 126 13.80 -9.85 -6.82
CA PHE A 126 14.88 -9.00 -6.33
C PHE A 126 15.49 -9.51 -5.02
N ALA A 127 14.65 -9.90 -4.06
CA ALA A 127 15.12 -10.42 -2.77
C ALA A 127 15.95 -11.72 -2.93
N LEU A 128 15.54 -12.60 -3.84
CA LEU A 128 16.26 -13.84 -4.13
C LEU A 128 17.59 -13.57 -4.84
N GLU A 129 17.60 -12.74 -5.87
CA GLU A 129 18.78 -12.43 -6.68
C GLU A 129 19.86 -11.66 -5.88
N HIS A 130 19.46 -10.86 -4.90
CA HIS A 130 20.37 -10.06 -4.07
C HIS A 130 20.68 -10.65 -2.71
N GLY A 131 20.27 -11.91 -2.46
CA GLY A 131 20.58 -12.61 -1.22
C GLY A 131 19.87 -12.06 0.03
N LEU A 132 18.80 -11.29 -0.14
CA LEU A 132 17.99 -10.75 0.96
C LEU A 132 17.01 -11.79 1.50
N ALA A 133 16.64 -12.78 0.66
CA ALA A 133 15.68 -13.81 1.01
C ALA A 133 16.32 -14.90 1.88
N LYS A 134 15.80 -15.11 3.08
CA LYS A 134 16.10 -16.21 3.97
C LYS A 134 15.01 -17.27 3.86
N ARG A 135 15.40 -18.54 3.69
CA ARG A 135 14.44 -19.63 3.44
C ARG A 135 14.51 -20.73 4.51
N GLN A 136 15.45 -20.64 5.42
CA GLN A 136 15.59 -21.65 6.49
C GLN A 136 14.46 -21.55 7.51
N PRO A 137 13.94 -22.69 8.00
CA PRO A 137 12.93 -22.67 9.06
C PRO A 137 13.37 -21.81 10.25
N GLY A 138 12.46 -20.96 10.75
CA GLY A 138 12.72 -20.03 11.86
C GLY A 138 13.37 -18.69 11.49
N GLU A 139 13.98 -18.59 10.31
CA GLU A 139 14.55 -17.33 9.80
C GLU A 139 13.89 -16.87 8.50
N ALA A 140 12.94 -17.64 7.97
CA ALA A 140 12.33 -17.37 6.67
C ALA A 140 11.62 -16.01 6.68
N ASN A 141 12.00 -15.15 5.73
CA ASN A 141 11.43 -13.84 5.49
C ASN A 141 10.80 -13.69 4.11
N ILE A 142 10.65 -14.79 3.38
CA ILE A 142 9.96 -14.86 2.09
C ILE A 142 9.03 -16.08 2.08
N ALA A 143 7.82 -15.90 1.59
CA ALA A 143 6.85 -16.96 1.38
C ALA A 143 6.07 -16.72 0.08
N SER A 144 5.77 -17.80 -0.64
CA SER A 144 4.87 -17.76 -1.79
C SER A 144 3.96 -18.99 -1.70
N LEU A 145 2.68 -18.76 -1.52
CA LEU A 145 1.68 -19.80 -1.38
C LEU A 145 0.59 -19.62 -2.43
N GLN A 146 0.31 -20.69 -3.17
CA GLN A 146 -0.80 -20.73 -4.11
C GLN A 146 -1.49 -22.08 -4.01
N PHE A 147 -2.80 -22.08 -3.89
CA PHE A 147 -3.59 -23.29 -3.87
C PHE A 147 -4.98 -23.04 -4.47
N THR A 148 -5.61 -24.10 -4.95
CA THR A 148 -6.98 -24.07 -5.44
C THR A 148 -7.83 -24.97 -4.57
N VAL A 149 -8.96 -24.47 -4.09
CA VAL A 149 -9.84 -25.19 -3.19
C VAL A 149 -11.30 -24.83 -3.48
N PRO A 150 -12.22 -25.82 -3.54
CA PRO A 150 -13.64 -25.52 -3.63
C PRO A 150 -14.14 -24.98 -2.29
N LEU A 151 -14.82 -23.82 -2.31
CA LEU A 151 -15.36 -23.17 -1.13
C LEU A 151 -16.86 -22.92 -1.32
N ASN A 152 -17.67 -23.36 -0.37
CA ASN A 152 -19.04 -22.84 -0.25
C ASN A 152 -19.03 -21.42 0.37
N ASP A 153 -20.17 -20.73 0.34
CA ASP A 153 -20.26 -19.34 0.81
C ASP A 153 -19.80 -19.15 2.25
N LYS A 154 -20.17 -20.06 3.15
CA LYS A 154 -19.76 -20.00 4.56
C LYS A 154 -18.23 -20.16 4.72
N GLN A 155 -17.63 -21.06 3.97
CA GLN A 155 -16.18 -21.29 3.98
C GLN A 155 -15.43 -20.11 3.37
N ARG A 156 -15.95 -19.55 2.28
CA ARG A 156 -15.41 -18.34 1.64
C ARG A 156 -15.45 -17.14 2.59
N GLN A 157 -16.58 -16.87 3.22
CA GLN A 157 -16.70 -15.80 4.22
C GLN A 157 -15.73 -15.98 5.39
N ARG A 158 -15.58 -17.22 5.89
CA ARG A 158 -14.63 -17.52 6.96
C ARG A 158 -13.19 -17.27 6.53
N LEU A 159 -12.82 -17.61 5.30
CA LEU A 159 -11.49 -17.36 4.77
C LEU A 159 -11.23 -15.84 4.65
N LEU A 160 -12.16 -15.10 4.05
CA LEU A 160 -12.04 -13.64 3.92
C LEU A 160 -11.92 -12.95 5.29
N SER A 161 -12.74 -13.36 6.27
CA SER A 161 -12.65 -12.83 7.64
C SER A 161 -11.27 -13.06 8.27
N ARG A 162 -10.65 -14.22 8.02
CA ARG A 162 -9.31 -14.52 8.54
C ARG A 162 -8.22 -13.71 7.82
N LEU A 163 -8.34 -13.53 6.51
CA LEU A 163 -7.40 -12.70 5.75
C LEU A 163 -7.47 -11.23 6.21
N ASN A 164 -8.68 -10.71 6.43
CA ASN A 164 -8.86 -9.35 6.96
C ASN A 164 -8.27 -9.23 8.37
N ALA A 165 -8.52 -10.21 9.25
CA ALA A 165 -7.94 -10.20 10.60
C ALA A 165 -6.40 -10.17 10.58
N VAL A 166 -5.76 -10.89 9.65
CA VAL A 166 -4.30 -10.81 9.47
C VAL A 166 -3.88 -9.41 9.02
N VAL A 167 -4.61 -8.80 8.07
CA VAL A 167 -4.32 -7.42 7.65
C VAL A 167 -4.44 -6.46 8.83
N ASP A 168 -5.54 -6.54 9.58
CA ASP A 168 -5.79 -5.65 10.73
C ASP A 168 -4.70 -5.80 11.79
N GLU A 169 -4.32 -7.03 12.16
CA GLU A 169 -3.24 -7.32 13.12
C GLU A 169 -1.92 -6.66 12.69
N PHE A 170 -1.54 -6.80 11.42
CA PHE A 170 -0.26 -6.31 10.92
C PHE A 170 -0.26 -4.87 10.38
N THR A 171 -1.38 -4.17 10.38
CA THR A 171 -1.44 -2.76 9.97
C THR A 171 -1.83 -1.80 11.10
N SER A 172 -2.54 -2.28 12.13
CA SER A 172 -3.06 -1.42 13.20
C SER A 172 -2.43 -1.69 14.57
N GLU A 173 -2.01 -2.93 14.84
CA GLU A 173 -1.63 -3.40 16.18
C GLU A 173 -0.12 -3.55 16.37
N LEU A 174 0.67 -3.46 15.30
CA LEU A 174 2.12 -3.59 15.42
C LEU A 174 2.75 -2.37 16.07
N GLU A 175 3.54 -2.62 17.12
CA GLU A 175 4.51 -1.65 17.61
C GLU A 175 5.63 -1.52 16.58
N GLU A 176 5.87 -0.29 16.10
CA GLU A 176 6.95 -0.04 15.15
C GLU A 176 8.31 -0.16 15.84
N GLU A 177 9.13 -1.09 15.40
CA GLU A 177 10.53 -1.19 15.77
C GLU A 177 11.38 -0.35 14.81
N GLU A 178 12.12 0.62 15.36
CA GLU A 178 12.97 1.50 14.54
C GLU A 178 14.04 0.69 13.80
N GLY A 179 14.07 0.81 12.48
CA GLY A 179 15.03 0.09 11.63
C GLY A 179 14.59 -1.31 11.20
N ALA A 180 13.40 -1.76 11.57
CA ALA A 180 12.86 -3.03 11.07
C ALA A 180 12.74 -3.02 9.53
N PRO A 181 13.14 -4.10 8.84
CA PRO A 181 13.07 -4.14 7.38
C PRO A 181 11.62 -4.20 6.89
N LEU A 182 11.32 -3.43 5.85
CA LEU A 182 10.00 -3.42 5.22
C LEU A 182 9.76 -4.72 4.44
N HIS A 183 8.56 -5.25 4.55
CA HIS A 183 8.08 -6.42 3.82
C HIS A 183 6.85 -6.08 3.00
N LEU A 184 6.83 -6.48 1.72
CA LEU A 184 5.63 -6.40 0.88
C LEU A 184 4.80 -7.67 1.04
N VAL A 185 3.58 -7.52 1.55
CA VAL A 185 2.60 -8.60 1.66
C VAL A 185 1.48 -8.37 0.64
N THR A 186 1.17 -9.38 -0.16
CA THR A 186 0.08 -9.33 -1.14
C THR A 186 -0.80 -10.56 -0.96
N LEU A 187 -2.06 -10.35 -0.68
CA LEU A 187 -3.06 -11.40 -0.48
C LEU A 187 -4.13 -11.30 -1.59
N GLY A 188 -4.63 -12.42 -2.05
CA GLY A 188 -5.67 -12.44 -3.06
C GLY A 188 -6.52 -13.70 -3.00
N LEU A 189 -7.83 -13.53 -3.16
CA LEU A 189 -8.81 -14.59 -3.35
C LEU A 189 -9.65 -14.26 -4.57
N SER A 190 -9.67 -15.13 -5.55
CA SER A 190 -10.44 -14.92 -6.79
C SER A 190 -11.22 -16.17 -7.16
N PRO A 191 -12.48 -16.04 -7.63
CA PRO A 191 -13.20 -17.16 -8.22
C PRO A 191 -12.53 -17.58 -9.53
N LEU A 192 -12.51 -18.88 -9.78
CA LEU A 192 -12.09 -19.43 -11.05
C LEU A 192 -13.31 -19.79 -11.91
N LYS A 193 -13.15 -19.73 -13.22
CA LYS A 193 -14.18 -20.20 -14.14
C LYS A 193 -14.41 -21.70 -13.88
N SER A 194 -15.65 -22.07 -13.59
CA SER A 194 -16.05 -23.47 -13.52
C SER A 194 -15.93 -24.10 -14.92
N SER A 195 -15.33 -25.25 -14.99
CA SER A 195 -15.22 -26.05 -16.23
C SER A 195 -16.60 -26.58 -16.63
#